data_d3283aa769bcb7e46f9d2f95a76e23da
#
_entry.id   d3283aa769bcb7e46f9d2f95a76e23da
#
_cell.length_a   1.000
_cell.length_b   1.000
_cell.length_c   1.000
_cell.angle_alpha   90.00
_cell.angle_beta   90.00
_cell.angle_gamma   90.00
#
_symmetry.space_group_name_H-M   'P 1'
#
loop_
_entity.id
_entity.type
_entity.pdbx_description
1 polymer ?
#
loop_
_entity_poly.entity_id
_entity_poly.type
_entity_poly.pdbx_seq_one_letter_code
_entity_poly.pdbx_strand_id
1 'polypeptide(L)'
;MKKTNNILLLAAIAAAGFAFTSCEDQPDKFENTSGIPSVNYIRSLSGETQNRNDEEDRKYTYGELVEQASPQEVLCLVGNNLKSVYKAFFNDCEVTLNTSYMEDKTLILTVPEQIPTRVTDKLYLVTKSNDTVKYDFHIIIPAPTINNMSCEYAERGSVASISGKYLINDPSFPLAVKFTDKNGNQVNADIKKIAEDYTSVDFVIPENAAEGSIAISSIYGETKASFNYMDSRGMLFDFDGKTGLGNHGWHSRTIKSDETSLCGNFLQLGENGATLSEDAGWDDANFSFEYWAGSWDTPQNITSGDGIALFNLADFKDSQNKALKFEMYIPSSNPWQAGAMQICFQPLEQVTISGNAIEGYDNVAAANMYVFNGEGTGGDWAKGNWGRGMYRPWTDTGKFDTGDKWITVTIPLTSLIYDRTGAVTSNTPSKETDFASFTMFVMGGGITGTECSPIIKVDNIRVVPIK
;
A
#
# COMPACT_ATOMS: atom_id res chain seq x y z
N MET A 1 40.81 29.53 50.37
CA MET A 1 39.36 29.52 50.60
C MET A 1 38.59 29.37 49.30
N LYS A 2 38.70 28.25 48.56
CA LYS A 2 37.94 27.97 47.33
C LYS A 2 37.57 26.49 47.15
N LYS A 3 37.67 25.65 48.20
CA LYS A 3 37.35 24.21 48.10
C LYS A 3 36.09 23.78 48.91
N THR A 4 35.50 24.68 49.71
CA THR A 4 34.35 24.36 50.54
C THR A 4 33.02 24.63 49.90
N ASN A 5 32.93 25.43 48.84
CA ASN A 5 31.67 25.76 48.17
C ASN A 5 31.20 24.69 47.16
N ASN A 6 32.09 23.84 46.69
CA ASN A 6 31.72 22.78 45.71
C ASN A 6 31.10 21.54 46.36
N ILE A 7 31.37 21.31 47.63
CA ILE A 7 30.83 20.16 48.36
C ILE A 7 29.37 20.43 48.79
N LEU A 8 29.04 21.68 49.12
CA LEU A 8 27.68 22.09 49.44
C LEU A 8 26.76 22.11 48.20
N LEU A 9 27.31 22.40 47.01
CA LEU A 9 26.56 22.37 45.76
C LEU A 9 26.26 20.94 45.31
N LEU A 10 27.20 20.00 45.50
CA LEU A 10 27.00 18.59 45.20
C LEU A 10 26.02 17.93 46.17
N ALA A 11 26.00 18.33 47.46
CA ALA A 11 25.03 17.83 48.40
C ALA A 11 23.61 18.36 48.13
N ALA A 12 23.45 19.58 47.60
CA ALA A 12 22.16 20.14 47.20
C ALA A 12 21.61 19.48 45.93
N ILE A 13 22.46 19.07 44.99
CA ILE A 13 22.06 18.34 43.76
C ILE A 13 21.70 16.88 44.11
N ALA A 14 22.39 16.26 45.08
CA ALA A 14 22.05 14.91 45.54
C ALA A 14 20.72 14.88 46.35
N ALA A 15 20.41 15.93 47.10
CA ALA A 15 19.14 16.06 47.82
C ALA A 15 17.95 16.41 46.89
N ALA A 16 18.19 17.11 45.77
CA ALA A 16 17.15 17.39 44.77
C ALA A 16 16.85 16.18 43.88
N GLY A 17 17.78 15.23 43.78
CA GLY A 17 17.60 14.01 43.00
C GLY A 17 16.69 12.95 43.67
N PHE A 18 16.37 13.09 44.92
CA PHE A 18 15.48 12.17 45.65
C PHE A 18 14.09 12.72 45.96
N ALA A 19 13.73 13.91 45.45
CA ALA A 19 12.40 14.50 45.64
C ALA A 19 11.46 14.33 44.44
N PHE A 20 11.86 13.58 43.39
CA PHE A 20 10.91 13.01 42.45
C PHE A 20 10.53 11.60 42.94
N THR A 21 9.93 11.51 44.12
CA THR A 21 8.94 10.46 44.30
C THR A 21 7.85 10.79 43.32
N SER A 22 7.90 10.09 42.16
CA SER A 22 6.76 9.85 41.33
C SER A 22 5.56 9.69 42.29
N CYS A 23 4.56 10.54 42.19
CA CYS A 23 3.21 10.12 42.49
C CYS A 23 2.96 8.95 41.54
N GLU A 24 3.24 7.73 42.01
CA GLU A 24 2.54 6.57 41.54
C GLU A 24 1.09 6.76 41.97
N ASP A 25 0.32 7.54 41.23
CA ASP A 25 -1.08 7.28 41.02
C ASP A 25 -1.17 5.96 40.28
N GLN A 26 -0.74 4.89 40.92
CA GLN A 26 -1.20 3.56 40.55
C GLN A 26 -2.70 3.56 40.94
N PRO A 27 -3.60 3.44 39.95
CA PRO A 27 -4.99 3.15 40.25
C PRO A 27 -4.97 1.93 41.18
N ASP A 28 -5.76 1.99 42.25
CA ASP A 28 -5.88 1.06 43.38
C ASP A 28 -5.19 -0.28 43.13
N LYS A 29 -4.16 -0.60 43.95
CA LYS A 29 -3.34 -1.81 43.76
C LYS A 29 -4.24 -2.98 43.43
N PHE A 30 -4.17 -3.45 42.16
CA PHE A 30 -4.91 -4.61 41.77
C PHE A 30 -4.43 -5.79 42.61
N GLU A 31 -5.26 -6.19 43.56
CA GLU A 31 -5.02 -7.38 44.37
C GLU A 31 -5.83 -8.53 43.79
N ASN A 32 -5.13 -9.53 43.27
CA ASN A 32 -5.81 -10.75 42.85
C ASN A 32 -6.50 -11.38 44.06
N THR A 33 -7.75 -11.72 43.88
CA THR A 33 -8.49 -12.54 44.85
C THR A 33 -7.95 -13.98 44.83
N SER A 34 -8.12 -14.70 45.92
CA SER A 34 -7.85 -16.16 45.96
C SER A 34 -9.07 -16.90 45.42
N GLY A 35 -8.85 -17.92 44.65
CA GLY A 35 -9.90 -18.80 44.13
C GLY A 35 -9.58 -19.32 42.74
N ILE A 36 -10.15 -20.46 42.41
CA ILE A 36 -10.04 -21.03 41.05
C ILE A 36 -11.07 -20.35 40.14
N PRO A 37 -10.64 -19.69 39.05
CA PRO A 37 -11.57 -19.05 38.14
C PRO A 37 -12.45 -20.04 37.42
N SER A 38 -13.67 -19.65 37.08
CA SER A 38 -14.55 -20.42 36.21
C SER A 38 -15.21 -19.51 35.19
N VAL A 39 -15.35 -19.99 33.95
CA VAL A 39 -16.09 -19.31 32.88
C VAL A 39 -17.40 -20.02 32.66
N ASN A 40 -18.50 -19.31 32.77
CA ASN A 40 -19.83 -19.82 32.47
C ASN A 40 -20.18 -19.66 30.99
N TYR A 41 -19.83 -18.50 30.44
CA TYR A 41 -19.98 -18.20 29.02
C TYR A 41 -19.10 -17.01 28.63
N ILE A 42 -18.90 -16.84 27.32
CA ILE A 42 -18.21 -15.72 26.71
C ILE A 42 -19.17 -15.01 25.78
N ARG A 43 -19.11 -13.69 25.73
CA ARG A 43 -19.85 -12.88 24.78
C ARG A 43 -18.93 -11.93 24.03
N SER A 44 -19.24 -11.65 22.77
CA SER A 44 -18.60 -10.60 22.01
C SER A 44 -19.07 -9.24 22.51
N LEU A 45 -18.16 -8.26 22.60
CA LEU A 45 -18.51 -6.87 22.80
C LEU A 45 -18.68 -6.11 21.48
N SER A 46 -18.45 -6.76 20.35
CA SER A 46 -18.71 -6.21 19.02
C SER A 46 -20.23 -6.08 18.83
N GLY A 47 -20.70 -4.88 18.48
CA GLY A 47 -22.13 -4.61 18.29
C GLY A 47 -22.90 -4.25 19.56
N GLU A 48 -22.26 -4.17 20.73
CA GLU A 48 -22.88 -3.53 21.88
C GLU A 48 -23.12 -2.04 21.60
N THR A 49 -24.39 -1.63 21.61
CA THR A 49 -24.76 -0.22 21.44
C THR A 49 -25.49 0.29 22.67
N GLN A 50 -25.04 1.44 23.16
CA GLN A 50 -25.78 2.22 24.14
C GLN A 50 -26.49 3.36 23.38
N ASN A 51 -27.82 3.29 23.29
CA ASN A 51 -28.58 4.43 22.77
C ASN A 51 -28.60 5.53 23.85
N ARG A 52 -27.84 6.62 23.66
CA ARG A 52 -27.70 7.73 24.61
C ARG A 52 -28.83 8.77 24.56
N ASN A 53 -29.74 8.65 23.57
CA ASN A 53 -30.67 9.75 23.26
C ASN A 53 -31.99 9.71 24.01
N ASP A 54 -32.33 8.62 24.71
CA ASP A 54 -33.58 8.50 25.46
C ASP A 54 -33.30 8.15 26.93
N GLU A 55 -33.54 9.10 27.83
CA GLU A 55 -33.37 8.90 29.27
C GLU A 55 -34.38 7.88 29.87
N GLU A 56 -35.46 7.57 29.17
CA GLU A 56 -36.50 6.65 29.65
C GLU A 56 -36.39 5.20 29.13
N ASP A 57 -35.66 4.95 28.03
CA ASP A 57 -35.48 3.60 27.45
C ASP A 57 -34.01 3.31 27.16
N ARG A 58 -33.18 3.17 28.19
CA ARG A 58 -31.81 2.66 28.03
C ARG A 58 -31.84 1.18 27.67
N LYS A 59 -32.06 0.88 26.38
CA LYS A 59 -32.01 -0.48 25.87
C LYS A 59 -30.57 -0.86 25.59
N TYR A 60 -29.98 -1.63 26.47
CA TYR A 60 -28.69 -2.27 26.23
C TYR A 60 -28.88 -3.46 25.32
N THR A 61 -28.26 -3.44 24.15
CA THR A 61 -28.10 -4.64 23.34
C THR A 61 -26.82 -5.32 23.79
N TYR A 62 -26.95 -6.44 24.48
CA TYR A 62 -25.80 -7.25 24.89
C TYR A 62 -25.22 -7.95 23.66
N GLY A 63 -23.87 -8.09 23.63
CA GLY A 63 -23.19 -8.84 22.59
C GLY A 63 -23.63 -10.32 22.59
N GLU A 64 -23.49 -10.95 21.44
CA GLU A 64 -23.86 -12.36 21.25
C GLU A 64 -22.97 -13.28 22.09
N LEU A 65 -23.55 -14.40 22.55
CA LEU A 65 -22.78 -15.50 23.11
C LEU A 65 -21.95 -16.16 22.04
N VAL A 66 -20.66 -16.35 22.32
CA VAL A 66 -19.71 -16.85 21.32
C VAL A 66 -18.86 -17.98 21.89
N GLU A 67 -18.58 -18.98 21.06
CA GLU A 67 -17.65 -20.08 21.31
C GLU A 67 -16.39 -19.96 20.43
N GLN A 68 -16.36 -18.93 19.61
CA GLN A 68 -15.25 -18.60 18.69
C GLN A 68 -15.14 -17.09 18.49
N ALA A 69 -13.95 -16.61 18.13
CA ALA A 69 -13.71 -15.20 17.81
C ALA A 69 -12.51 -15.04 16.84
N SER A 70 -12.49 -13.92 16.16
CA SER A 70 -11.36 -13.53 15.32
C SER A 70 -10.28 -12.78 16.14
N PRO A 71 -9.02 -12.74 15.67
CA PRO A 71 -8.01 -11.86 16.24
C PRO A 71 -8.49 -10.42 16.37
N GLN A 72 -8.08 -9.73 17.45
CA GLN A 72 -8.45 -8.36 17.81
C GLN A 72 -9.90 -8.17 18.28
N GLU A 73 -10.72 -9.20 18.29
CA GLU A 73 -12.07 -9.11 18.83
C GLU A 73 -12.05 -8.94 20.36
N VAL A 74 -12.91 -8.05 20.87
CA VAL A 74 -13.05 -7.80 22.30
C VAL A 74 -14.14 -8.67 22.88
N LEU A 75 -13.77 -9.44 23.91
CA LEU A 75 -14.63 -10.44 24.55
C LEU A 75 -14.85 -10.09 26.01
N CYS A 76 -16.02 -10.45 26.53
CA CYS A 76 -16.35 -10.44 27.93
C CYS A 76 -16.56 -11.88 28.41
N LEU A 77 -15.66 -12.36 29.25
CA LEU A 77 -15.85 -13.60 30.01
C LEU A 77 -16.78 -13.32 31.18
N VAL A 78 -17.76 -14.17 31.38
CA VAL A 78 -18.66 -14.11 32.53
C VAL A 78 -18.56 -15.42 33.32
N GLY A 79 -18.32 -15.28 34.63
CA GLY A 79 -18.04 -16.43 35.47
C GLY A 79 -17.92 -16.14 36.96
N ASN A 80 -16.99 -16.80 37.63
CA ASN A 80 -16.69 -16.57 39.04
C ASN A 80 -15.17 -16.55 39.28
N ASN A 81 -14.73 -15.84 40.27
CA ASN A 81 -13.33 -15.70 40.66
C ASN A 81 -12.43 -15.20 39.51
N LEU A 82 -12.95 -14.47 38.55
CA LEU A 82 -12.19 -14.02 37.36
C LEU A 82 -11.13 -12.98 37.74
N LYS A 83 -11.29 -12.29 38.86
CA LYS A 83 -10.26 -11.39 39.42
C LYS A 83 -9.01 -12.13 39.93
N SER A 84 -9.05 -13.47 40.09
CA SER A 84 -7.90 -14.30 40.42
C SER A 84 -6.97 -14.61 39.25
N VAL A 85 -7.39 -14.30 38.01
CA VAL A 85 -6.62 -14.58 36.81
C VAL A 85 -5.38 -13.70 36.77
N TYR A 86 -4.21 -14.31 36.65
CA TYR A 86 -2.92 -13.65 36.55
C TYR A 86 -2.40 -13.61 35.12
N LYS A 87 -2.67 -14.66 34.34
CA LYS A 87 -2.38 -14.75 32.91
C LYS A 87 -3.54 -15.45 32.19
N ALA A 88 -3.73 -15.06 30.94
CA ALA A 88 -4.68 -15.72 30.04
C ALA A 88 -3.99 -16.01 28.70
N PHE A 89 -4.40 -17.10 28.04
CA PHE A 89 -3.89 -17.47 26.72
C PHE A 89 -5.03 -18.02 25.88
N PHE A 90 -5.08 -17.56 24.62
CA PHE A 90 -5.80 -18.28 23.59
C PHE A 90 -4.82 -19.17 22.85
N ASN A 91 -5.04 -20.48 22.87
CA ASN A 91 -4.06 -21.47 22.42
C ASN A 91 -2.75 -21.31 23.20
N ASP A 92 -1.66 -20.87 22.52
CA ASP A 92 -0.36 -20.53 23.12
C ASP A 92 -0.04 -19.02 23.08
N CYS A 93 -1.00 -18.19 22.64
CA CYS A 93 -0.83 -16.73 22.57
C CYS A 93 -1.27 -16.06 23.85
N GLU A 94 -0.35 -15.34 24.53
CA GLU A 94 -0.65 -14.63 25.78
C GLU A 94 -1.51 -13.40 25.54
N VAL A 95 -2.54 -13.22 26.35
CA VAL A 95 -3.44 -12.08 26.34
C VAL A 95 -2.87 -10.98 27.21
N THR A 96 -2.85 -9.74 26.74
CA THR A 96 -2.58 -8.58 27.59
C THR A 96 -3.79 -8.29 28.49
N LEU A 97 -3.66 -8.54 29.78
CA LEU A 97 -4.71 -8.27 30.75
C LEU A 97 -4.66 -6.81 31.20
N ASN A 98 -5.82 -6.13 31.16
CA ASN A 98 -5.99 -4.81 31.75
C ASN A 98 -6.78 -4.95 33.06
N THR A 99 -6.12 -4.64 34.17
CA THR A 99 -6.68 -4.80 35.52
C THR A 99 -7.93 -3.97 35.76
N SER A 100 -8.12 -2.85 35.05
CA SER A 100 -9.32 -2.02 35.10
C SER A 100 -10.57 -2.72 34.56
N TYR A 101 -10.40 -3.81 33.80
CA TYR A 101 -11.48 -4.59 33.21
C TYR A 101 -11.60 -5.99 33.83
N MET A 102 -11.08 -6.15 35.05
CA MET A 102 -11.10 -7.42 35.77
C MET A 102 -11.92 -7.28 37.08
N GLU A 103 -13.11 -7.89 37.06
CA GLU A 103 -13.98 -8.02 38.21
C GLU A 103 -14.16 -9.49 38.57
N ASP A 104 -14.71 -9.76 39.75
CA ASP A 104 -14.90 -11.14 40.21
C ASP A 104 -15.81 -11.96 39.26
N LYS A 105 -16.80 -11.31 38.65
CA LYS A 105 -17.79 -11.93 37.80
C LYS A 105 -17.54 -11.73 36.29
N THR A 106 -16.71 -10.76 35.92
CA THR A 106 -16.45 -10.41 34.51
C THR A 106 -14.98 -10.11 34.26
N LEU A 107 -14.50 -10.54 33.11
CA LEU A 107 -13.16 -10.22 32.61
C LEU A 107 -13.28 -9.85 31.14
N ILE A 108 -12.93 -8.59 30.82
CA ILE A 108 -12.87 -8.14 29.42
C ILE A 108 -11.43 -8.28 28.94
N LEU A 109 -11.27 -8.87 27.76
CA LEU A 109 -9.99 -9.07 27.13
C LEU A 109 -10.11 -9.03 25.61
N THR A 110 -9.00 -8.80 24.94
CA THR A 110 -8.92 -8.79 23.49
C THR A 110 -8.19 -10.05 23.00
N VAL A 111 -8.73 -10.69 21.99
CA VAL A 111 -8.07 -11.82 21.34
C VAL A 111 -6.74 -11.33 20.72
N PRO A 112 -5.59 -11.96 21.00
CA PRO A 112 -4.31 -11.57 20.45
C PRO A 112 -4.31 -11.57 18.91
N GLU A 113 -3.60 -10.61 18.31
CA GLU A 113 -3.36 -10.61 16.87
C GLU A 113 -2.33 -11.68 16.46
N GLN A 114 -1.51 -12.09 17.41
CA GLN A 114 -0.48 -13.09 17.20
C GLN A 114 -1.10 -14.42 16.79
N ILE A 115 -0.51 -15.02 15.75
CA ILE A 115 -0.92 -16.35 15.27
C ILE A 115 -0.36 -17.42 16.21
N PRO A 116 -1.18 -18.39 16.68
CA PRO A 116 -0.70 -19.45 17.54
C PRO A 116 0.27 -20.38 16.79
N THR A 117 1.34 -20.76 17.46
CA THR A 117 2.26 -21.81 16.95
C THR A 117 1.69 -23.20 17.20
N ARG A 118 0.75 -23.31 18.15
CA ARG A 118 0.05 -24.54 18.48
C ARG A 118 -1.44 -24.25 18.73
N VAL A 119 -2.29 -24.72 17.83
CA VAL A 119 -3.74 -24.66 17.99
C VAL A 119 -4.22 -25.75 18.95
N THR A 120 -4.92 -25.36 20.00
CA THR A 120 -5.48 -26.25 21.02
C THR A 120 -6.99 -26.08 21.18
N ASP A 121 -7.57 -25.05 20.56
CA ASP A 121 -8.98 -24.64 20.69
C ASP A 121 -9.40 -24.45 22.15
N LYS A 122 -8.51 -23.81 22.93
CA LYS A 122 -8.69 -23.54 24.36
C LYS A 122 -8.33 -22.12 24.72
N LEU A 123 -9.12 -21.56 25.62
CA LEU A 123 -8.76 -20.44 26.46
C LEU A 123 -8.18 -21.01 27.79
N TYR A 124 -7.00 -20.58 28.14
CA TYR A 124 -6.35 -20.93 29.41
C TYR A 124 -6.37 -19.72 30.35
N LEU A 125 -6.84 -19.93 31.57
CA LEU A 125 -6.79 -18.93 32.64
C LEU A 125 -5.87 -19.46 33.73
N VAL A 126 -4.82 -18.71 34.05
CA VAL A 126 -3.77 -19.11 35.00
C VAL A 126 -3.81 -18.18 36.20
N THR A 127 -3.80 -18.74 37.42
CA THR A 127 -3.74 -17.99 38.69
C THR A 127 -2.28 -17.75 39.10
N LYS A 128 -2.04 -16.92 40.12
CA LYS A 128 -0.69 -16.76 40.72
C LYS A 128 -0.15 -18.03 41.37
N SER A 129 -1.02 -18.94 41.81
CA SER A 129 -0.64 -20.26 42.33
C SER A 129 -0.36 -21.29 41.22
N ASN A 130 -0.38 -20.88 39.94
CA ASN A 130 -0.21 -21.71 38.75
C ASN A 130 -1.36 -22.73 38.52
N ASP A 131 -2.48 -22.56 39.17
CA ASP A 131 -3.68 -23.32 38.79
C ASP A 131 -4.13 -22.89 37.41
N THR A 132 -4.37 -23.83 36.52
CA THR A 132 -4.75 -23.54 35.14
C THR A 132 -6.15 -24.11 34.86
N VAL A 133 -7.07 -23.24 34.51
CA VAL A 133 -8.41 -23.60 34.04
C VAL A 133 -8.44 -23.52 32.52
N LYS A 134 -9.11 -24.48 31.90
CA LYS A 134 -9.27 -24.58 30.45
C LYS A 134 -10.74 -24.42 30.10
N TYR A 135 -11.01 -23.59 29.09
CA TYR A 135 -12.32 -23.38 28.54
C TYR A 135 -12.26 -23.63 27.02
N ASP A 136 -13.25 -24.32 26.46
CA ASP A 136 -13.31 -24.59 25.02
C ASP A 136 -13.64 -23.30 24.28
N PHE A 137 -12.72 -22.87 23.42
CA PHE A 137 -12.88 -21.64 22.65
C PHE A 137 -12.01 -21.67 21.40
N HIS A 138 -12.64 -21.48 20.24
CA HIS A 138 -11.95 -21.52 18.95
C HIS A 138 -11.52 -20.13 18.49
N ILE A 139 -10.28 -19.98 17.99
CA ILE A 139 -9.84 -18.75 17.32
C ILE A 139 -9.93 -18.95 15.82
N ILE A 140 -10.75 -18.11 15.19
CA ILE A 140 -10.94 -18.10 13.74
C ILE A 140 -9.72 -17.42 13.11
N ILE A 141 -8.82 -18.20 12.52
CA ILE A 141 -7.69 -17.64 11.75
C ILE A 141 -8.18 -17.38 10.34
N PRO A 142 -8.13 -16.14 9.85
CA PRO A 142 -8.59 -15.82 8.50
C PRO A 142 -7.79 -16.51 7.41
N ALA A 143 -8.39 -16.68 6.24
CA ALA A 143 -7.66 -17.05 5.04
C ALA A 143 -6.52 -16.05 4.75
N PRO A 144 -5.44 -16.47 4.07
CA PRO A 144 -4.35 -15.58 3.72
C PRO A 144 -4.84 -14.37 2.92
N THR A 145 -4.21 -13.21 3.10
CA THR A 145 -4.45 -12.04 2.24
C THR A 145 -3.28 -11.82 1.30
N ILE A 146 -3.53 -11.21 0.17
CA ILE A 146 -2.52 -10.84 -0.83
C ILE A 146 -2.64 -9.33 -1.04
N ASN A 147 -1.59 -8.57 -0.70
CA ASN A 147 -1.57 -7.13 -0.88
C ASN A 147 -0.93 -6.74 -2.21
N ASN A 148 0.30 -7.19 -2.44
CA ASN A 148 1.06 -6.92 -3.66
C ASN A 148 2.10 -8.02 -3.93
N MET A 149 2.64 -8.00 -5.14
CA MET A 149 3.81 -8.75 -5.57
C MET A 149 4.96 -7.77 -5.82
N SER A 150 6.18 -8.17 -5.50
CA SER A 150 7.38 -7.33 -5.67
C SER A 150 7.54 -6.83 -7.11
N CYS A 151 7.30 -7.69 -8.10
CA CYS A 151 7.27 -7.35 -9.51
C CYS A 151 6.27 -8.27 -10.23
N GLU A 152 5.19 -7.70 -10.78
CA GLU A 152 4.15 -8.48 -11.48
C GLU A 152 4.62 -9.01 -12.84
N TYR A 153 5.71 -8.46 -13.39
CA TYR A 153 6.34 -8.88 -14.64
C TYR A 153 7.70 -9.60 -14.41
N ALA A 154 8.01 -9.99 -13.18
CA ALA A 154 9.25 -10.70 -12.90
C ALA A 154 9.40 -11.95 -13.79
N GLU A 155 10.62 -12.21 -14.26
CA GLU A 155 10.92 -13.32 -15.16
C GLU A 155 10.60 -14.68 -14.53
N ARG A 156 10.23 -15.65 -15.35
CA ARG A 156 10.10 -17.05 -14.95
C ARG A 156 11.45 -17.59 -14.48
N GLY A 157 11.41 -18.42 -13.46
CA GLY A 157 12.63 -18.91 -12.80
C GLY A 157 13.30 -17.91 -11.85
N SER A 158 12.92 -16.64 -11.85
CA SER A 158 13.43 -15.65 -10.90
C SER A 158 12.72 -15.72 -9.56
N VAL A 159 13.34 -15.12 -8.54
CA VAL A 159 12.74 -14.99 -7.20
C VAL A 159 11.90 -13.73 -7.13
N ALA A 160 10.66 -13.88 -6.75
CA ALA A 160 9.74 -12.80 -6.42
C ALA A 160 9.18 -12.99 -5.00
N SER A 161 8.53 -11.95 -4.47
CA SER A 161 7.86 -12.02 -3.17
C SER A 161 6.42 -11.49 -3.26
N ILE A 162 5.55 -12.04 -2.42
CA ILE A 162 4.22 -11.51 -2.16
C ILE A 162 4.16 -11.03 -0.72
N SER A 163 3.60 -9.85 -0.50
CA SER A 163 3.22 -9.37 0.82
C SER A 163 1.73 -9.59 1.09
N GLY A 164 1.40 -9.83 2.36
CA GLY A 164 0.03 -10.10 2.77
C GLY A 164 -0.07 -10.26 4.28
N LYS A 165 -1.06 -11.02 4.72
CA LYS A 165 -1.23 -11.47 6.12
C LYS A 165 -1.64 -12.93 6.14
N TYR A 166 -1.40 -13.58 7.26
CA TYR A 166 -1.77 -14.98 7.49
C TYR A 166 -1.18 -15.98 6.48
N LEU A 167 0.05 -15.69 6.01
CA LEU A 167 0.79 -16.56 5.08
C LEU A 167 1.41 -17.74 5.84
N ILE A 168 0.54 -18.56 6.46
CA ILE A 168 0.93 -19.60 7.41
C ILE A 168 1.22 -20.90 6.67
N ASN A 169 2.39 -21.47 6.96
CA ASN A 169 2.81 -22.78 6.46
C ASN A 169 2.52 -23.85 7.50
N ASP A 170 1.49 -24.65 7.31
CA ASP A 170 1.21 -25.78 8.16
C ASP A 170 1.78 -27.08 7.57
N PRO A 171 2.47 -27.92 8.35
CA PRO A 171 3.04 -29.17 7.83
C PRO A 171 2.02 -30.16 7.24
N SER A 172 0.76 -30.11 7.70
CA SER A 172 -0.32 -30.98 7.19
C SER A 172 -0.96 -30.44 5.92
N PHE A 173 -0.86 -29.10 5.68
CA PHE A 173 -1.31 -28.42 4.48
C PHE A 173 -0.38 -27.24 4.17
N PRO A 174 0.71 -27.51 3.46
CA PRO A 174 1.72 -26.48 3.18
C PRO A 174 1.14 -25.27 2.43
N LEU A 175 1.65 -24.08 2.78
CA LEU A 175 1.37 -22.86 2.04
C LEU A 175 1.76 -23.05 0.57
N ALA A 176 0.88 -22.66 -0.36
CA ALA A 176 1.18 -22.72 -1.78
C ALA A 176 0.86 -21.38 -2.45
N VAL A 177 1.82 -20.86 -3.22
CA VAL A 177 1.62 -19.75 -4.17
C VAL A 177 1.37 -20.35 -5.53
N LYS A 178 0.24 -20.02 -6.14
CA LYS A 178 -0.26 -20.65 -7.37
C LYS A 178 -0.32 -19.63 -8.49
N PHE A 179 0.24 -20.01 -9.62
CA PHE A 179 0.15 -19.29 -10.89
C PHE A 179 -0.77 -20.04 -11.86
N THR A 180 -1.12 -19.40 -12.97
CA THR A 180 -1.85 -20.03 -14.06
C THR A 180 -0.87 -20.35 -15.19
N ASP A 181 -0.95 -21.53 -15.82
CA ASP A 181 -0.21 -21.86 -17.03
C ASP A 181 -0.99 -21.44 -18.30
N LYS A 182 -0.37 -21.58 -19.47
CA LYS A 182 -0.99 -21.25 -20.77
C LYS A 182 -2.27 -22.04 -21.11
N ASN A 183 -2.53 -23.13 -20.39
CA ASN A 183 -3.72 -23.96 -20.57
C ASN A 183 -4.79 -23.66 -19.52
N GLY A 184 -4.56 -22.71 -18.62
CA GLY A 184 -5.46 -22.35 -17.53
C GLY A 184 -5.32 -23.24 -16.28
N ASN A 185 -4.32 -24.14 -16.22
CA ASN A 185 -4.10 -24.97 -15.03
C ASN A 185 -3.33 -24.21 -13.96
N GLN A 186 -3.55 -24.57 -12.70
CA GLN A 186 -2.76 -24.02 -11.59
C GLN A 186 -1.39 -24.72 -11.52
N VAL A 187 -0.36 -23.91 -11.28
CA VAL A 187 1.02 -24.32 -11.11
C VAL A 187 1.58 -23.73 -9.84
N ASN A 188 2.09 -24.55 -8.94
CA ASN A 188 2.66 -24.10 -7.68
C ASN A 188 4.06 -23.52 -7.88
N ALA A 189 4.33 -22.40 -7.25
CA ALA A 189 5.66 -21.84 -7.12
C ALA A 189 6.48 -22.60 -6.05
N ASP A 190 7.80 -22.58 -6.19
CA ASP A 190 8.74 -23.14 -5.21
C ASP A 190 9.04 -22.09 -4.14
N ILE A 191 8.47 -22.26 -2.95
CA ILE A 191 8.63 -21.34 -1.82
C ILE A 191 10.06 -21.44 -1.28
N LYS A 192 10.72 -20.30 -1.14
CA LYS A 192 12.09 -20.16 -0.64
C LYS A 192 12.13 -19.73 0.83
N LYS A 193 11.25 -18.79 1.19
CA LYS A 193 11.20 -18.23 2.54
C LYS A 193 9.80 -17.72 2.86
N ILE A 194 9.42 -17.88 4.10
CA ILE A 194 8.23 -17.22 4.66
C ILE A 194 8.73 -16.36 5.83
N ALA A 195 8.25 -15.13 5.93
CA ALA A 195 8.60 -14.26 7.05
C ALA A 195 8.07 -14.82 8.37
N GLU A 196 8.80 -14.60 9.45
CA GLU A 196 8.45 -15.13 10.78
C GLU A 196 7.12 -14.56 11.30
N ASP A 197 6.75 -13.37 10.86
CA ASP A 197 5.48 -12.70 11.18
C ASP A 197 4.36 -13.04 10.18
N TYR A 198 4.59 -13.95 9.24
CA TYR A 198 3.65 -14.40 8.22
C TYR A 198 3.10 -13.27 7.31
N THR A 199 3.90 -12.22 7.10
CA THR A 199 3.52 -11.06 6.28
C THR A 199 4.08 -11.08 4.87
N SER A 200 5.06 -11.96 4.58
CA SER A 200 5.61 -12.12 3.23
C SER A 200 6.08 -13.54 2.95
N VAL A 201 6.08 -13.88 1.67
CA VAL A 201 6.59 -15.15 1.15
C VAL A 201 7.44 -14.89 -0.09
N ASP A 202 8.68 -15.43 -0.11
CA ASP A 202 9.57 -15.43 -1.26
C ASP A 202 9.46 -16.78 -1.98
N PHE A 203 9.40 -16.75 -3.29
CA PHE A 203 9.21 -17.94 -4.13
C PHE A 203 9.88 -17.79 -5.49
N VAL A 204 10.14 -18.91 -6.16
CA VAL A 204 10.56 -18.93 -7.56
C VAL A 204 9.33 -18.98 -8.45
N ILE A 205 9.24 -18.06 -9.42
CA ILE A 205 8.17 -18.06 -10.40
C ILE A 205 8.27 -19.32 -11.27
N PRO A 206 7.19 -20.09 -11.44
CA PRO A 206 7.22 -21.31 -12.26
C PRO A 206 7.62 -21.02 -13.71
N GLU A 207 8.46 -21.89 -14.29
CA GLU A 207 8.91 -21.77 -15.69
C GLU A 207 7.75 -21.78 -16.71
N ASN A 208 6.67 -22.46 -16.39
CA ASN A 208 5.46 -22.53 -17.21
C ASN A 208 4.35 -21.56 -16.79
N ALA A 209 4.62 -20.64 -15.86
CA ALA A 209 3.66 -19.58 -15.52
C ALA A 209 3.34 -18.75 -16.76
N ALA A 210 2.08 -18.41 -16.94
CA ALA A 210 1.58 -17.55 -18.01
C ALA A 210 0.86 -16.35 -17.42
N GLU A 211 0.51 -15.39 -18.28
CA GLU A 211 -0.36 -14.29 -17.90
C GLU A 211 -1.63 -14.84 -17.22
N GLY A 212 -1.95 -14.31 -16.07
CA GLY A 212 -3.15 -14.73 -15.36
C GLY A 212 -3.14 -14.53 -13.85
N SER A 213 -4.16 -15.08 -13.22
CA SER A 213 -4.39 -14.90 -11.79
C SER A 213 -3.34 -15.60 -10.94
N ILE A 214 -3.04 -14.99 -9.80
CA ILE A 214 -2.24 -15.55 -8.72
C ILE A 214 -3.16 -15.86 -7.55
N ALA A 215 -2.92 -16.98 -6.86
CA ALA A 215 -3.62 -17.34 -5.64
C ALA A 215 -2.65 -17.83 -4.57
N ILE A 216 -3.04 -17.69 -3.32
CA ILE A 216 -2.34 -18.31 -2.18
C ILE A 216 -3.33 -19.19 -1.44
N SER A 217 -2.92 -20.42 -1.17
CA SER A 217 -3.69 -21.35 -0.35
C SER A 217 -2.91 -21.79 0.88
N SER A 218 -3.59 -21.89 2.00
CA SER A 218 -3.10 -22.40 3.28
C SER A 218 -4.16 -23.32 3.89
N ILE A 219 -3.88 -23.91 5.03
CA ILE A 219 -4.85 -24.69 5.82
C ILE A 219 -6.10 -23.84 6.19
N TYR A 220 -5.98 -22.53 6.21
CA TYR A 220 -7.06 -21.60 6.57
C TYR A 220 -7.87 -21.08 5.36
N GLY A 221 -7.57 -21.53 4.16
CA GLY A 221 -8.31 -21.19 2.96
C GLY A 221 -7.45 -20.73 1.81
N GLU A 222 -8.12 -20.31 0.74
CA GLU A 222 -7.46 -19.79 -0.48
C GLU A 222 -7.96 -18.40 -0.80
N THR A 223 -7.04 -17.53 -1.22
CA THR A 223 -7.34 -16.17 -1.69
C THR A 223 -6.67 -15.93 -3.03
N LYS A 224 -7.41 -15.33 -3.96
CA LYS A 224 -6.88 -14.84 -5.24
C LYS A 224 -6.40 -13.40 -5.08
N ALA A 225 -5.29 -13.08 -5.75
CA ALA A 225 -4.85 -11.70 -5.87
C ALA A 225 -5.86 -10.85 -6.65
N SER A 226 -5.94 -9.57 -6.34
CA SER A 226 -6.71 -8.60 -7.12
C SER A 226 -5.99 -8.16 -8.41
N PHE A 227 -4.79 -8.65 -8.65
CA PHE A 227 -3.94 -8.39 -9.80
C PHE A 227 -3.54 -9.70 -10.50
N ASN A 228 -3.08 -9.60 -11.72
CA ASN A 228 -2.57 -10.73 -12.49
C ASN A 228 -1.04 -10.65 -12.62
N TYR A 229 -0.42 -11.81 -12.79
CA TYR A 229 0.94 -11.94 -13.29
C TYR A 229 0.99 -11.60 -14.79
N MET A 230 1.94 -10.76 -15.20
CA MET A 230 2.12 -10.29 -16.61
C MET A 230 0.83 -9.73 -17.22
N ASP A 231 0.07 -8.94 -16.47
CA ASP A 231 -1.23 -8.41 -16.89
C ASP A 231 -1.08 -7.49 -18.10
N SER A 232 -1.46 -7.95 -19.26
CA SER A 232 -1.45 -7.18 -20.51
C SER A 232 -2.73 -6.35 -20.75
N ARG A 233 -3.75 -6.51 -19.91
CA ARG A 233 -4.98 -5.73 -20.03
C ARG A 233 -4.68 -4.25 -19.81
N GLY A 234 -5.31 -3.39 -20.65
CA GLY A 234 -5.12 -1.95 -20.54
C GLY A 234 -3.66 -1.49 -20.69
N MET A 235 -2.82 -2.28 -21.40
CA MET A 235 -1.45 -1.90 -21.70
C MET A 235 -1.44 -0.64 -22.57
N LEU A 236 -0.70 0.38 -22.11
CA LEU A 236 -0.49 1.62 -22.84
C LEU A 236 0.88 1.63 -23.52
N PHE A 237 1.94 1.39 -22.76
CA PHE A 237 3.31 1.43 -23.26
C PHE A 237 4.10 0.23 -22.74
N ASP A 238 4.43 -0.67 -23.65
CA ASP A 238 5.31 -1.82 -23.39
C ASP A 238 6.72 -1.63 -23.98
N PHE A 239 6.93 -0.52 -24.67
CA PHE A 239 8.17 -0.14 -25.33
C PHE A 239 8.75 -1.19 -26.30
N ASP A 240 8.07 -2.32 -26.50
CA ASP A 240 8.41 -3.42 -27.41
C ASP A 240 7.57 -3.42 -28.70
N GLY A 241 6.69 -2.42 -28.83
CA GLY A 241 5.88 -2.19 -30.03
C GLY A 241 4.60 -2.98 -30.11
N LYS A 242 4.17 -3.72 -29.07
CA LYS A 242 2.89 -4.46 -29.08
C LYS A 242 1.68 -3.54 -29.16
N THR A 243 1.73 -2.41 -28.45
CA THR A 243 0.67 -1.41 -28.51
C THR A 243 0.81 -0.46 -29.68
N GLY A 244 1.95 -0.43 -30.33
CA GLY A 244 2.30 0.53 -31.38
C GLY A 244 2.54 1.94 -30.87
N LEU A 245 2.46 2.17 -29.57
CA LEU A 245 2.70 3.47 -28.97
C LEU A 245 4.16 3.62 -28.50
N GLY A 246 4.69 4.80 -28.76
CA GLY A 246 6.00 5.21 -28.32
C GLY A 246 5.95 6.64 -27.79
N ASN A 247 7.09 7.27 -27.72
CA ASN A 247 7.19 8.67 -27.39
C ASN A 247 6.60 9.54 -28.52
N HIS A 248 5.63 10.36 -28.18
CA HIS A 248 4.96 11.27 -29.12
C HIS A 248 4.65 12.59 -28.42
N GLY A 249 5.62 13.45 -28.30
CA GLY A 249 5.56 14.73 -27.61
C GLY A 249 6.71 15.64 -28.04
N TRP A 250 7.10 16.57 -27.17
CA TRP A 250 8.15 17.58 -27.51
C TRP A 250 9.53 16.96 -27.62
N HIS A 251 9.86 15.99 -26.77
CA HIS A 251 11.17 15.37 -26.74
C HIS A 251 11.04 13.84 -26.82
N SER A 252 11.83 13.24 -27.70
CA SER A 252 11.99 11.81 -27.74
C SER A 252 12.82 11.33 -26.57
N ARG A 253 12.37 10.29 -25.91
CA ARG A 253 13.11 9.60 -24.85
C ARG A 253 13.87 8.41 -25.42
N THR A 254 14.93 8.05 -24.76
CA THR A 254 15.67 6.86 -25.11
C THR A 254 14.92 5.64 -24.65
N ILE A 255 14.56 4.79 -25.61
CA ILE A 255 14.07 3.44 -25.38
C ILE A 255 15.27 2.52 -25.49
N LYS A 256 15.56 1.76 -24.44
CA LYS A 256 16.77 0.94 -24.30
C LYS A 256 16.45 -0.51 -24.01
N SER A 257 17.43 -1.36 -24.29
CA SER A 257 17.57 -2.68 -23.69
C SER A 257 19.01 -2.88 -23.24
N ASP A 258 19.23 -3.44 -22.08
CA ASP A 258 20.53 -3.78 -21.52
C ASP A 258 20.42 -5.02 -20.62
N GLU A 259 21.49 -5.36 -19.91
CA GLU A 259 21.53 -6.52 -18.99
C GLU A 259 20.57 -6.41 -17.81
N THR A 260 20.00 -5.23 -17.57
CA THR A 260 18.99 -5.03 -16.51
C THR A 260 17.56 -5.03 -17.04
N SER A 261 17.36 -5.24 -18.36
CA SER A 261 16.01 -5.30 -18.96
C SER A 261 15.14 -6.33 -18.25
N LEU A 262 13.88 -5.99 -18.02
CA LEU A 262 12.91 -6.91 -17.43
C LEU A 262 12.36 -7.87 -18.50
N CYS A 263 11.86 -7.31 -19.60
CA CYS A 263 11.32 -8.08 -20.72
C CYS A 263 11.38 -7.26 -22.02
N GLY A 264 12.57 -7.15 -22.61
CA GLY A 264 12.75 -6.36 -23.85
C GLY A 264 13.25 -4.95 -23.59
N ASN A 265 12.54 -3.96 -24.12
CA ASN A 265 12.92 -2.56 -24.02
C ASN A 265 12.27 -1.88 -22.82
N PHE A 266 12.87 -0.81 -22.38
CA PHE A 266 12.34 0.07 -21.31
C PHE A 266 12.60 1.54 -21.63
N LEU A 267 11.79 2.42 -21.05
CA LEU A 267 12.02 3.85 -21.00
C LEU A 267 13.06 4.17 -19.93
N GLN A 268 14.02 5.07 -20.22
CA GLN A 268 14.94 5.61 -19.22
C GLN A 268 14.81 7.12 -19.08
N LEU A 269 14.61 7.58 -17.82
CA LEU A 269 14.75 8.97 -17.40
C LEU A 269 16.07 9.14 -16.66
N GLY A 270 16.66 10.36 -16.70
CA GLY A 270 17.94 10.66 -16.07
C GLY A 270 19.13 10.15 -16.86
N GLU A 271 19.20 10.49 -18.15
CA GLU A 271 20.31 10.11 -19.02
C GLU A 271 21.55 11.02 -18.85
N ASN A 272 22.71 10.52 -19.31
CA ASN A 272 23.96 11.28 -19.43
C ASN A 272 24.42 12.01 -18.16
N GLY A 273 24.05 11.48 -16.98
CA GLY A 273 24.38 12.10 -15.70
C GLY A 273 23.59 13.38 -15.42
N ALA A 274 22.41 13.51 -16.03
CA ALA A 274 21.51 14.62 -15.74
C ALA A 274 21.20 14.70 -14.24
N THR A 275 21.19 15.93 -13.71
CA THR A 275 21.06 16.19 -12.29
C THR A 275 19.73 16.87 -11.98
N LEU A 276 19.03 16.39 -10.99
CA LEU A 276 17.91 17.08 -10.35
C LEU A 276 18.45 17.94 -9.21
N SER A 277 18.20 19.25 -9.23
CA SER A 277 18.46 20.12 -8.09
C SER A 277 17.57 19.75 -6.90
N GLU A 278 17.85 20.31 -5.72
CA GLU A 278 17.04 20.08 -4.51
C GLU A 278 15.53 20.34 -4.73
N ASP A 279 15.18 21.36 -5.54
CA ASP A 279 13.80 21.71 -5.90
C ASP A 279 13.33 21.01 -7.17
N ALA A 280 14.17 20.21 -7.80
CA ALA A 280 13.92 19.50 -9.05
C ALA A 280 13.25 20.40 -10.10
N GLY A 281 13.98 21.38 -10.61
CA GLY A 281 13.51 22.28 -11.67
C GLY A 281 13.08 21.51 -12.92
N TRP A 282 12.37 22.20 -13.81
CA TRP A 282 11.93 21.62 -15.07
C TRP A 282 13.11 21.24 -15.97
N ASP A 283 13.19 19.97 -16.32
CA ASP A 283 14.14 19.40 -17.29
C ASP A 283 13.45 18.32 -18.11
N ASP A 284 12.67 18.75 -19.08
CA ASP A 284 11.93 17.86 -19.97
C ASP A 284 12.87 17.07 -20.91
N ALA A 285 14.07 17.60 -21.18
CA ALA A 285 15.05 16.93 -22.00
C ALA A 285 15.60 15.64 -21.38
N ASN A 286 15.57 15.48 -20.06
CA ASN A 286 16.13 14.31 -19.38
C ASN A 286 15.11 13.56 -18.51
N PHE A 287 14.09 14.25 -17.99
CA PHE A 287 13.21 13.71 -16.96
C PHE A 287 11.72 13.71 -17.35
N SER A 288 11.38 13.70 -18.64
CA SER A 288 10.01 13.56 -19.09
C SER A 288 9.82 12.40 -20.07
N PHE A 289 8.66 11.82 -20.08
CA PHE A 289 8.10 10.98 -21.13
C PHE A 289 6.71 11.51 -21.49
N GLU A 290 6.49 11.78 -22.77
CA GLU A 290 5.28 12.42 -23.25
C GLU A 290 4.63 11.57 -24.34
N TYR A 291 3.35 11.36 -24.19
CA TYR A 291 2.49 10.83 -25.23
C TYR A 291 1.28 11.74 -25.39
N TRP A 292 1.35 12.62 -26.38
CA TRP A 292 0.26 13.52 -26.73
C TRP A 292 -0.39 12.97 -27.99
N ALA A 293 -1.55 12.32 -27.83
CA ALA A 293 -2.24 11.71 -28.95
C ALA A 293 -2.56 12.73 -30.04
N GLY A 294 -2.66 12.27 -31.29
CA GLY A 294 -2.88 13.12 -32.46
C GLY A 294 -1.64 13.84 -32.95
N SER A 295 -1.80 14.74 -33.89
CA SER A 295 -0.76 15.61 -34.43
C SER A 295 -0.97 17.05 -33.96
N TRP A 296 -0.10 17.99 -34.40
CA TRP A 296 -0.10 19.37 -33.94
C TRP A 296 -1.50 20.03 -33.98
N ASP A 297 -2.25 19.87 -35.06
CA ASP A 297 -3.58 20.47 -35.26
C ASP A 297 -4.69 19.42 -35.48
N THR A 298 -4.44 18.14 -35.22
CA THR A 298 -5.41 17.07 -35.47
C THR A 298 -6.07 16.64 -34.15
N PRO A 299 -7.40 16.42 -34.14
CA PRO A 299 -8.11 15.87 -32.99
C PRO A 299 -7.58 14.50 -32.54
N GLN A 300 -7.86 14.16 -31.29
CA GLN A 300 -7.33 13.00 -30.59
C GLN A 300 -8.16 11.72 -30.73
N ASN A 301 -9.18 11.70 -31.52
CA ASN A 301 -10.08 10.56 -31.69
C ASN A 301 -9.63 9.59 -32.80
N ILE A 302 -8.37 9.55 -33.12
CA ILE A 302 -7.82 8.62 -34.12
C ILE A 302 -7.72 7.21 -33.56
N THR A 303 -7.90 6.23 -34.44
CA THR A 303 -8.04 4.81 -34.07
C THR A 303 -6.87 3.94 -34.50
N SER A 304 -5.89 4.49 -35.21
CA SER A 304 -4.74 3.74 -35.69
C SER A 304 -3.53 4.63 -35.98
N GLY A 305 -2.34 4.08 -35.89
CA GLY A 305 -1.07 4.77 -36.13
C GLY A 305 -0.60 5.60 -34.92
N ASP A 306 0.40 6.44 -35.14
CA ASP A 306 0.91 7.36 -34.12
C ASP A 306 -0.20 8.31 -33.66
N GLY A 307 -0.32 8.53 -32.38
CA GLY A 307 -1.30 9.43 -31.80
C GLY A 307 -2.68 8.80 -31.56
N ILE A 308 -2.78 7.49 -31.42
CA ILE A 308 -4.01 6.83 -30.93
C ILE A 308 -4.36 7.38 -29.56
N ALA A 309 -5.64 7.75 -29.35
CA ALA A 309 -6.11 8.15 -28.02
C ALA A 309 -6.05 6.95 -27.06
N LEU A 310 -5.58 7.19 -25.82
CA LEU A 310 -5.34 6.11 -24.86
C LEU A 310 -6.59 5.32 -24.49
N PHE A 311 -7.78 5.95 -24.51
CA PHE A 311 -9.04 5.28 -24.24
C PHE A 311 -9.41 4.21 -25.30
N ASN A 312 -8.70 4.15 -26.44
CA ASN A 312 -8.82 3.06 -27.40
C ASN A 312 -8.02 1.80 -27.01
N LEU A 313 -7.11 1.92 -26.03
CA LEU A 313 -6.27 0.82 -25.55
C LEU A 313 -6.66 0.36 -24.15
N ALA A 314 -7.10 1.28 -23.29
CA ALA A 314 -7.47 1.00 -21.93
C ALA A 314 -8.83 1.63 -21.59
N ASP A 315 -9.61 0.93 -20.78
CA ASP A 315 -10.83 1.46 -20.21
C ASP A 315 -10.49 2.26 -18.93
N PHE A 316 -10.74 3.56 -18.93
CA PHE A 316 -10.51 4.46 -17.81
C PHE A 316 -11.75 4.68 -16.94
N LYS A 317 -12.92 4.26 -17.39
CA LYS A 317 -14.17 4.44 -16.65
C LYS A 317 -14.18 3.61 -15.36
N ASP A 318 -14.96 4.04 -14.39
CA ASP A 318 -14.91 3.47 -13.05
C ASP A 318 -13.51 3.58 -12.40
N SER A 319 -12.91 4.76 -12.52
CA SER A 319 -11.54 5.07 -12.06
C SER A 319 -11.29 4.76 -10.58
N GLN A 320 -12.34 4.74 -9.75
CA GLN A 320 -12.25 4.37 -8.33
C GLN A 320 -11.80 2.92 -8.09
N ASN A 321 -11.94 2.04 -9.09
CA ASN A 321 -11.56 0.63 -9.03
C ASN A 321 -10.38 0.31 -9.96
N LYS A 322 -9.63 1.32 -10.41
CA LYS A 322 -8.50 1.17 -11.34
C LYS A 322 -7.24 1.87 -10.86
N ALA A 323 -6.12 1.38 -11.32
CA ALA A 323 -4.83 1.99 -11.09
C ALA A 323 -3.99 2.01 -12.38
N LEU A 324 -3.15 3.03 -12.48
CA LEU A 324 -1.98 3.00 -13.32
C LEU A 324 -0.95 2.09 -12.64
N LYS A 325 -0.41 1.14 -13.37
CA LYS A 325 0.71 0.30 -12.94
C LYS A 325 1.84 0.37 -13.96
N PHE A 326 3.04 0.26 -13.46
CA PHE A 326 4.25 0.12 -14.29
C PHE A 326 5.35 -0.55 -13.47
N GLU A 327 6.28 -1.18 -14.13
CA GLU A 327 7.50 -1.67 -13.53
C GLU A 327 8.54 -0.55 -13.50
N MET A 328 9.28 -0.47 -12.40
CA MET A 328 10.31 0.54 -12.18
C MET A 328 11.59 -0.10 -11.66
N TYR A 329 12.73 0.39 -12.16
CA TYR A 329 14.06 0.02 -11.69
C TYR A 329 14.90 1.28 -11.45
N ILE A 330 15.45 1.41 -10.26
CA ILE A 330 16.37 2.47 -9.89
C ILE A 330 17.60 1.83 -9.27
N PRO A 331 18.78 1.91 -9.91
CA PRO A 331 19.99 1.31 -9.38
C PRO A 331 20.43 1.97 -8.07
N SER A 332 20.96 1.16 -7.15
CA SER A 332 21.44 1.63 -5.85
C SER A 332 22.59 2.64 -5.97
N SER A 333 23.31 2.63 -7.10
CA SER A 333 24.37 3.61 -7.42
C SER A 333 23.85 5.00 -7.78
N ASN A 334 22.58 5.10 -8.23
CA ASN A 334 21.96 6.33 -8.71
C ASN A 334 20.59 6.54 -8.07
N PRO A 335 20.51 6.69 -6.74
CA PRO A 335 19.25 6.79 -6.03
C PRO A 335 18.52 8.09 -6.35
N TRP A 336 17.21 8.05 -6.29
CA TRP A 336 16.33 9.19 -6.44
C TRP A 336 16.12 9.89 -5.10
N GLN A 337 16.34 11.24 -5.05
CA GLN A 337 16.36 12.00 -3.81
C GLN A 337 15.68 13.37 -3.93
N ALA A 338 15.20 13.78 -5.11
CA ALA A 338 14.56 15.06 -5.33
C ALA A 338 13.47 14.98 -6.39
N GLY A 339 12.49 15.87 -6.28
CA GLY A 339 11.37 15.97 -7.20
C GLY A 339 10.35 14.84 -7.05
N ALA A 340 9.20 15.03 -7.64
CA ALA A 340 8.13 14.05 -7.72
C ALA A 340 7.95 13.56 -9.15
N MET A 341 7.75 12.26 -9.35
CA MET A 341 7.22 11.76 -10.62
C MET A 341 5.75 12.17 -10.69
N GLN A 342 5.48 13.12 -11.54
CA GLN A 342 4.14 13.62 -11.79
C GLN A 342 3.52 12.85 -12.94
N ILE A 343 2.32 12.33 -12.72
CA ILE A 343 1.55 11.55 -13.69
C ILE A 343 0.37 12.40 -14.13
N CYS A 344 0.41 12.84 -15.39
CA CYS A 344 -0.61 13.68 -15.98
C CYS A 344 -1.34 12.91 -17.08
N PHE A 345 -2.66 12.82 -16.97
CA PHE A 345 -3.51 12.38 -18.06
C PHE A 345 -4.28 13.57 -18.63
N GLN A 346 -4.42 13.63 -19.95
CA GLN A 346 -5.21 14.64 -20.63
C GLN A 346 -6.56 14.03 -21.02
N PRO A 347 -7.67 14.54 -20.46
CA PRO A 347 -8.94 13.83 -20.45
C PRO A 347 -9.88 14.11 -21.62
N LEU A 348 -9.52 14.97 -22.56
CA LEU A 348 -10.43 15.38 -23.64
C LEU A 348 -10.23 14.55 -24.91
N GLU A 349 -11.35 14.18 -25.57
CA GLU A 349 -11.33 13.49 -26.86
C GLU A 349 -10.82 14.39 -27.99
N GLN A 350 -10.97 15.71 -27.88
CA GLN A 350 -10.48 16.70 -28.84
C GLN A 350 -9.40 17.56 -28.22
N VAL A 351 -8.27 16.98 -27.98
CA VAL A 351 -7.06 17.66 -27.51
C VAL A 351 -6.06 17.71 -28.67
N THR A 352 -5.54 18.91 -28.97
CA THR A 352 -4.39 19.08 -29.88
C THR A 352 -3.16 19.49 -29.11
N ILE A 353 -1.98 19.31 -29.70
CA ILE A 353 -0.74 19.81 -29.12
C ILE A 353 -0.72 21.35 -29.15
N SER A 354 -1.17 21.95 -30.27
CA SER A 354 -1.19 23.39 -30.50
C SER A 354 -2.26 24.15 -29.72
N GLY A 355 -3.41 23.52 -29.47
CA GLY A 355 -4.61 24.17 -28.96
C GLY A 355 -5.33 25.04 -30.02
N ASN A 356 -4.98 24.94 -31.31
CA ASN A 356 -5.70 25.64 -32.37
C ASN A 356 -7.12 25.09 -32.53
N ALA A 357 -8.06 25.97 -32.85
CA ALA A 357 -9.42 25.58 -33.15
C ALA A 357 -9.49 24.64 -34.36
N ILE A 358 -10.39 23.65 -34.28
CA ILE A 358 -10.61 22.65 -35.32
C ILE A 358 -12.03 22.84 -35.84
N GLU A 359 -12.23 22.72 -37.14
CA GLU A 359 -13.55 22.87 -37.77
C GLU A 359 -14.55 21.86 -37.15
N GLY A 360 -15.67 22.38 -36.65
CA GLY A 360 -16.71 21.59 -35.99
C GLY A 360 -16.51 21.38 -34.48
N TYR A 361 -15.46 21.93 -33.91
CA TYR A 361 -15.19 21.85 -32.46
C TYR A 361 -14.95 23.26 -31.89
N ASP A 362 -15.79 23.66 -30.95
CA ASP A 362 -15.55 24.84 -30.14
C ASP A 362 -14.63 24.48 -28.97
N ASN A 363 -13.62 25.32 -28.69
CA ASN A 363 -12.73 25.16 -27.50
C ASN A 363 -11.87 23.90 -27.47
N VAL A 364 -11.09 23.67 -28.50
CA VAL A 364 -10.07 22.59 -28.47
C VAL A 364 -8.96 22.97 -27.49
N ALA A 365 -8.69 22.09 -26.53
CA ALA A 365 -7.63 22.29 -25.54
C ALA A 365 -6.28 21.79 -26.07
N ALA A 366 -5.18 22.49 -25.74
CA ALA A 366 -3.84 21.97 -25.97
C ALA A 366 -3.47 20.95 -24.88
N ALA A 367 -2.82 19.85 -25.25
CA ALA A 367 -2.39 18.81 -24.32
C ALA A 367 -1.48 19.38 -23.21
N ASN A 368 -0.55 20.27 -23.57
CA ASN A 368 0.39 20.88 -22.63
C ASN A 368 -0.27 21.71 -21.52
N MET A 369 -1.54 22.15 -21.71
CA MET A 369 -2.26 22.87 -20.66
C MET A 369 -2.47 22.07 -19.40
N TYR A 370 -2.76 20.78 -19.55
CA TYR A 370 -2.94 19.90 -18.40
C TYR A 370 -1.62 19.60 -17.71
N VAL A 371 -0.51 19.60 -18.44
CA VAL A 371 0.84 19.47 -17.90
C VAL A 371 1.24 20.68 -17.08
N PHE A 372 0.98 21.90 -17.62
CA PHE A 372 1.39 23.15 -17.00
C PHE A 372 0.27 23.83 -16.19
N ASN A 373 -0.88 23.19 -16.01
CA ASN A 373 -2.05 23.76 -15.30
C ASN A 373 -2.48 25.13 -15.87
N GLY A 374 -2.43 25.29 -17.19
CA GLY A 374 -2.83 26.53 -17.84
C GLY A 374 -1.83 27.66 -17.76
N GLU A 375 -0.65 27.47 -17.24
CA GLU A 375 0.40 28.49 -17.28
C GLU A 375 0.91 28.72 -18.72
N GLY A 376 0.85 29.97 -19.15
CA GLY A 376 1.51 30.45 -20.37
C GLY A 376 0.66 30.56 -21.62
N THR A 377 -0.56 30.04 -21.67
CA THR A 377 -1.35 30.07 -22.91
C THR A 377 -2.62 30.91 -22.86
N GLY A 378 -2.98 31.44 -21.72
CA GLY A 378 -4.10 32.41 -21.56
C GLY A 378 -5.40 32.01 -22.24
N GLY A 379 -6.47 31.85 -21.49
CA GLY A 379 -7.81 31.60 -22.01
C GLY A 379 -8.70 30.88 -21.00
N ASP A 380 -9.99 30.95 -21.19
CA ASP A 380 -11.02 30.37 -20.30
C ASP A 380 -10.96 28.84 -20.20
N TRP A 381 -10.16 28.22 -21.03
CA TRP A 381 -9.99 26.78 -21.11
C TRP A 381 -8.78 26.25 -20.31
N ALA A 382 -7.97 27.17 -19.77
CA ALA A 382 -6.90 26.79 -18.85
C ALA A 382 -7.50 26.09 -17.63
N LYS A 383 -7.32 24.80 -17.54
CA LYS A 383 -7.82 23.97 -16.42
C LYS A 383 -6.97 24.13 -15.16
N GLY A 384 -6.27 25.20 -14.95
CA GLY A 384 -5.34 25.40 -13.86
C GLY A 384 -5.57 24.44 -12.68
N ASN A 385 -4.56 23.84 -12.12
CA ASN A 385 -4.67 22.88 -11.02
C ASN A 385 -5.35 21.54 -11.34
N TRP A 386 -5.32 21.09 -12.60
CA TRP A 386 -5.84 19.77 -12.93
C TRP A 386 -5.13 18.66 -12.14
N GLY A 387 -5.92 17.77 -11.54
CA GLY A 387 -5.43 16.71 -10.68
C GLY A 387 -4.53 15.70 -11.40
N ARG A 388 -3.32 15.54 -10.89
CA ARG A 388 -2.30 14.58 -11.33
C ARG A 388 -1.86 13.67 -10.19
N GLY A 389 -1.26 12.55 -10.53
CA GLY A 389 -0.59 11.68 -9.58
C GLY A 389 0.75 12.29 -9.14
N MET A 390 1.14 12.03 -7.89
CA MET A 390 2.36 12.53 -7.31
C MET A 390 3.09 11.38 -6.61
N TYR A 391 4.09 10.79 -7.27
CA TYR A 391 4.87 9.69 -6.72
C TYR A 391 6.27 10.17 -6.33
N ARG A 392 6.59 10.10 -5.04
CA ARG A 392 7.85 10.60 -4.44
C ARG A 392 8.30 9.69 -3.28
N PRO A 393 8.73 8.46 -3.59
CA PRO A 393 8.99 7.42 -2.57
C PRO A 393 10.19 7.72 -1.67
N TRP A 394 11.05 8.67 -2.05
CA TRP A 394 12.22 9.08 -1.28
C TRP A 394 11.90 9.95 -0.06
N THR A 395 10.69 10.48 0.06
CA THR A 395 10.36 11.49 1.09
C THR A 395 10.53 10.99 2.52
N ASP A 396 10.25 9.73 2.80
CA ASP A 396 10.31 9.17 4.16
C ASP A 396 11.74 8.82 4.58
N THR A 397 12.60 8.47 3.62
CA THR A 397 13.95 7.95 3.88
C THR A 397 15.07 8.88 3.39
N GLY A 398 14.71 9.97 2.72
CA GLY A 398 15.65 10.92 2.09
C GLY A 398 16.24 10.41 0.77
N LYS A 399 16.13 9.12 0.46
CA LYS A 399 16.57 8.52 -0.80
C LYS A 399 15.71 7.30 -1.13
N PHE A 400 15.62 6.98 -2.40
CA PHE A 400 14.94 5.79 -2.88
C PHE A 400 15.71 5.14 -4.03
N ASP A 401 15.93 3.85 -3.92
CA ASP A 401 16.35 2.96 -4.99
C ASP A 401 15.55 1.65 -4.88
N THR A 402 15.61 0.82 -5.90
CA THR A 402 14.85 -0.44 -5.91
C THR A 402 15.70 -1.66 -5.53
N GLY A 403 16.91 -1.44 -4.98
CA GLY A 403 17.84 -2.51 -4.62
C GLY A 403 18.31 -3.31 -5.82
N ASP A 404 18.53 -2.65 -6.95
CA ASP A 404 18.96 -3.25 -8.22
C ASP A 404 17.98 -4.33 -8.74
N LYS A 405 16.67 -4.13 -8.51
CA LYS A 405 15.59 -5.02 -8.96
C LYS A 405 14.44 -4.22 -9.54
N TRP A 406 13.71 -4.84 -10.44
CA TRP A 406 12.43 -4.30 -10.88
C TRP A 406 11.36 -4.49 -9.82
N ILE A 407 10.54 -3.48 -9.63
CA ILE A 407 9.37 -3.50 -8.74
C ILE A 407 8.13 -3.03 -9.51
N THR A 408 6.95 -3.47 -9.10
CA THR A 408 5.69 -2.91 -9.60
C THR A 408 5.28 -1.71 -8.77
N VAL A 409 5.10 -0.57 -9.43
CA VAL A 409 4.48 0.64 -8.86
C VAL A 409 3.00 0.65 -9.20
N THR A 410 2.16 0.94 -8.20
CA THR A 410 0.71 1.03 -8.34
C THR A 410 0.24 2.42 -7.89
N ILE A 411 -0.39 3.17 -8.78
CA ILE A 411 -0.96 4.49 -8.52
C ILE A 411 -2.46 4.43 -8.79
N PRO A 412 -3.31 4.35 -7.76
CA PRO A 412 -4.75 4.39 -7.93
C PRO A 412 -5.17 5.63 -8.72
N LEU A 413 -6.09 5.51 -9.67
CA LEU A 413 -6.56 6.68 -10.43
C LEU A 413 -7.28 7.69 -9.54
N THR A 414 -7.76 7.28 -8.38
CA THR A 414 -8.30 8.18 -7.34
C THR A 414 -7.25 9.08 -6.69
N SER A 415 -5.95 8.78 -6.85
CA SER A 415 -4.85 9.62 -6.34
C SER A 415 -4.41 10.72 -7.30
N LEU A 416 -5.11 10.90 -8.44
CA LEU A 416 -4.91 12.03 -9.35
C LEU A 416 -5.54 13.30 -8.75
N ILE A 417 -5.03 13.76 -7.64
CA ILE A 417 -5.62 14.83 -6.81
C ILE A 417 -4.68 16.01 -6.56
N TYR A 418 -3.46 15.97 -7.06
CA TYR A 418 -2.48 17.02 -6.81
C TYR A 418 -2.39 17.99 -7.99
N ASP A 419 -2.13 19.27 -7.70
CA ASP A 419 -1.68 20.22 -8.71
C ASP A 419 -0.15 20.06 -8.94
N ARG A 420 0.41 20.87 -9.85
CA ARG A 420 1.85 20.80 -10.19
C ARG A 420 2.77 21.13 -9.02
N THR A 421 2.29 21.84 -8.01
CA THR A 421 3.07 22.22 -6.83
C THR A 421 3.03 21.18 -5.73
N GLY A 422 2.23 20.11 -5.89
CA GLY A 422 2.01 19.07 -4.88
C GLY A 422 0.91 19.40 -3.88
N ALA A 423 0.19 20.50 -4.06
CA ALA A 423 -1.00 20.81 -3.27
C ALA A 423 -2.20 20.00 -3.78
N VAL A 424 -3.11 19.65 -2.87
CA VAL A 424 -4.35 18.96 -3.24
C VAL A 424 -5.29 19.95 -3.95
N THR A 425 -5.83 19.53 -5.09
CA THR A 425 -6.82 20.29 -5.88
C THR A 425 -8.19 19.60 -5.88
N SER A 426 -9.25 20.40 -6.02
CA SER A 426 -10.60 19.89 -6.24
C SER A 426 -10.91 19.64 -7.72
N ASN A 427 -10.06 20.09 -8.65
CA ASN A 427 -10.23 19.89 -10.09
C ASN A 427 -9.68 18.52 -10.51
N THR A 428 -10.33 17.45 -10.10
CA THR A 428 -9.91 16.05 -10.32
C THR A 428 -10.72 15.40 -11.43
N PRO A 429 -10.15 14.39 -12.11
CA PRO A 429 -10.89 13.59 -13.07
C PRO A 429 -12.13 12.94 -12.43
N SER A 430 -13.23 12.91 -13.16
CA SER A 430 -14.42 12.16 -12.73
C SER A 430 -14.23 10.67 -13.03
N LYS A 431 -15.07 9.82 -12.40
CA LYS A 431 -15.08 8.38 -12.67
C LYS A 431 -15.46 8.00 -14.11
N GLU A 432 -16.04 8.93 -14.87
CA GLU A 432 -16.45 8.74 -16.26
C GLU A 432 -15.48 9.38 -17.25
N THR A 433 -14.35 9.92 -16.77
CA THR A 433 -13.39 10.60 -17.63
C THR A 433 -12.60 9.59 -18.45
N ASP A 434 -12.62 9.74 -19.75
CA ASP A 434 -11.71 9.08 -20.68
C ASP A 434 -10.44 9.90 -20.86
N PHE A 435 -9.30 9.24 -21.09
CA PHE A 435 -8.02 9.90 -21.31
C PHE A 435 -7.46 9.61 -22.70
N ALA A 436 -7.00 10.68 -23.35
CA ALA A 436 -6.43 10.62 -24.69
C ALA A 436 -4.90 10.60 -24.66
N SER A 437 -4.29 11.33 -23.75
CA SER A 437 -2.84 11.58 -23.70
C SER A 437 -2.28 11.38 -22.30
N PHE A 438 -0.96 11.24 -22.21
CA PHE A 438 -0.24 10.92 -20.98
C PHE A 438 1.11 11.64 -20.94
N THR A 439 1.47 12.17 -19.79
CA THR A 439 2.82 12.69 -19.52
C THR A 439 3.28 12.21 -18.15
N MET A 440 4.50 11.70 -18.10
CA MET A 440 5.21 11.33 -16.89
C MET A 440 6.51 12.13 -16.84
N PHE A 441 6.76 12.87 -15.76
CA PHE A 441 7.99 13.64 -15.61
C PHE A 441 8.39 13.79 -14.14
N VAL A 442 9.67 14.00 -13.88
CA VAL A 442 10.17 14.19 -12.52
C VAL A 442 10.49 15.67 -12.33
N MET A 443 9.68 16.35 -11.52
CA MET A 443 9.81 17.80 -11.27
C MET A 443 9.16 18.18 -9.94
N GLY A 444 9.72 19.10 -9.21
CA GLY A 444 9.08 19.82 -8.10
C GLY A 444 8.31 18.92 -7.12
N GLY A 445 7.03 19.21 -6.95
CA GLY A 445 6.14 18.42 -6.09
C GLY A 445 6.03 18.94 -4.66
N GLY A 446 6.51 20.16 -4.40
CA GLY A 446 6.30 20.90 -3.13
C GLY A 446 7.14 20.43 -1.94
N ILE A 447 8.12 19.54 -2.16
CA ILE A 447 9.06 19.08 -1.12
C ILE A 447 10.47 19.23 -1.65
N THR A 448 11.30 19.95 -0.91
CA THR A 448 12.73 20.09 -1.20
C THR A 448 13.44 18.77 -0.83
N GLY A 449 14.20 18.26 -1.79
CA GLY A 449 14.98 17.04 -1.65
C GLY A 449 16.47 17.30 -1.48
N THR A 450 17.26 16.37 -1.99
CA THR A 450 18.73 16.48 -2.09
C THR A 450 19.12 16.38 -3.56
N GLU A 451 20.03 17.22 -4.02
CA GLU A 451 20.57 17.14 -5.39
C GLU A 451 21.04 15.71 -5.69
N CYS A 452 20.65 15.18 -6.83
CA CYS A 452 20.96 13.81 -7.24
C CYS A 452 20.97 13.64 -8.75
N SER A 453 21.61 12.57 -9.22
CA SER A 453 21.58 12.14 -10.63
C SER A 453 20.96 10.77 -10.74
N PRO A 454 19.63 10.67 -10.59
CA PRO A 454 18.94 9.38 -10.60
C PRO A 454 18.88 8.79 -12.00
N ILE A 455 18.90 7.45 -12.07
CA ILE A 455 18.53 6.70 -13.25
C ILE A 455 17.20 6.01 -12.94
N ILE A 456 16.14 6.36 -13.67
CA ILE A 456 14.81 5.79 -13.47
C ILE A 456 14.39 5.06 -14.75
N LYS A 457 14.33 3.73 -14.68
CA LYS A 457 13.85 2.89 -15.78
C LYS A 457 12.40 2.52 -15.53
N VAL A 458 11.59 2.58 -16.57
CA VAL A 458 10.14 2.31 -16.51
C VAL A 458 9.75 1.39 -17.66
N ASP A 459 8.88 0.42 -17.38
CA ASP A 459 8.38 -0.53 -18.35
C ASP A 459 6.92 -0.89 -18.08
N ASN A 460 6.22 -1.44 -19.06
CA ASN A 460 4.87 -2.02 -18.98
C ASN A 460 3.83 -1.08 -18.32
N ILE A 461 3.74 0.16 -18.80
CA ILE A 461 2.76 1.13 -18.32
C ILE A 461 1.36 0.70 -18.74
N ARG A 462 0.47 0.45 -17.79
CA ARG A 462 -0.89 -0.07 -18.00
C ARG A 462 -1.90 0.48 -17.03
N VAL A 463 -3.17 0.48 -17.42
CA VAL A 463 -4.30 0.80 -16.54
C VAL A 463 -5.14 -0.46 -16.33
N VAL A 464 -5.19 -0.93 -15.10
CA VAL A 464 -5.81 -2.21 -14.75
C VAL A 464 -6.77 -2.09 -13.58
N PRO A 465 -7.75 -3.00 -13.44
CA PRO A 465 -8.55 -3.12 -12.23
C PRO A 465 -7.68 -3.46 -11.00
N ILE A 466 -8.06 -2.95 -9.83
CA ILE A 466 -7.41 -3.22 -8.53
C ILE A 466 -8.33 -3.91 -7.53
N LYS A 467 -9.53 -4.30 -7.96
CA LYS A 467 -10.52 -5.05 -7.16
C LYS A 467 -11.15 -6.16 -7.99
#